data_1ea0438e04893e846c705f2697150a68
#
_entry.id   1ea0438e04893e846c705f2697150a68
#
_cell.length_a   1.000
_cell.length_b   1.000
_cell.length_c   1.000
_cell.angle_alpha   90.00
_cell.angle_beta   90.00
_cell.angle_gamma   90.00
#
_symmetry.space_group_name_H-M   'P 1'
#
loop_
_entity.id
_entity.type
_entity.pdbx_description
1 polymer ?
#
loop_
_entity_poly.entity_id
_entity_poly.type
_entity_poly.pdbx_seq_one_letter_code
_entity_poly.pdbx_strand_id
1 'polypeptide(L)'
;MKFQNYKPIIINFLHKLIKFIPIAGIIIFIYLLIDIGIEKIIEAFLSIPIIFLFIAIFLMIIRVILSSLKWWTISIKQKIDISLFKIFKILLICFFYESITPASIGSFIGIYYIKKESKISWQKSFTNSLLDNAIDFIILMLLGLIGSLLIFNYYPEIFYMLFLIFMIIIILFLFLMKEKRGNWLFNFLIKPLFPLKIRDKIDKSVELLYEDLPTFQDIILPFFIGLSVWIIFGLQVYTIAYAFSVNIPIISFIFIYYISLIAGLLPISVGGLGVREGVLVFLLLIFGVPPATTFVISLCSHIIGNIFPGFIGGLLLIRKTYSIGKNNL
;
A
#
# COMPACT_ATOMS: atom_id res chain seq x y z
N MET A 1 17.09 -37.86 -16.22
CA MET A 1 17.24 -38.14 -14.77
C MET A 1 18.13 -37.19 -13.96
N LYS A 2 18.75 -36.14 -14.54
CA LYS A 2 19.64 -35.21 -13.79
C LYS A 2 18.99 -33.91 -13.29
N PHE A 3 17.77 -33.59 -13.68
CA PHE A 3 17.10 -32.30 -13.31
C PHE A 3 16.41 -32.28 -11.94
N GLN A 4 16.15 -33.46 -11.33
CA GLN A 4 15.47 -33.53 -10.03
C GLN A 4 16.37 -33.17 -8.83
N ASN A 5 17.68 -33.34 -8.95
CA ASN A 5 18.62 -33.07 -7.85
C ASN A 5 18.96 -31.56 -7.68
N TYR A 6 18.73 -30.72 -8.68
CA TYR A 6 19.02 -29.28 -8.59
C TYR A 6 17.85 -28.43 -8.06
N LYS A 7 16.64 -28.99 -8.05
CA LYS A 7 15.43 -28.30 -7.59
C LYS A 7 15.54 -27.75 -6.15
N PRO A 8 16.02 -28.52 -5.15
CA PRO A 8 16.13 -28.00 -3.78
C PRO A 8 17.22 -26.95 -3.62
N ILE A 9 18.30 -27.01 -4.39
CA ILE A 9 19.42 -26.06 -4.35
C ILE A 9 18.99 -24.70 -4.94
N ILE A 10 18.31 -24.74 -6.09
CA ILE A 10 17.79 -23.54 -6.75
C ILE A 10 16.70 -22.88 -5.89
N ILE A 11 15.80 -23.66 -5.30
CA ILE A 11 14.76 -23.16 -4.39
C ILE A 11 15.38 -22.53 -3.14
N ASN A 12 16.37 -23.16 -2.52
CA ASN A 12 17.08 -22.60 -1.38
C ASN A 12 17.89 -21.33 -1.73
N PHE A 13 18.48 -21.28 -2.91
CA PHE A 13 19.19 -20.10 -3.39
C PHE A 13 18.23 -18.95 -3.68
N LEU A 14 17.10 -19.21 -4.35
CA LEU A 14 16.04 -18.24 -4.58
C LEU A 14 15.42 -17.74 -3.26
N HIS A 15 15.18 -18.61 -2.29
CA HIS A 15 14.72 -18.21 -0.95
C HIS A 15 15.71 -17.31 -0.20
N LYS A 16 17.00 -17.53 -0.35
CA LYS A 16 18.02 -16.65 0.22
C LYS A 16 18.04 -15.32 -0.51
N LEU A 17 18.03 -15.30 -1.84
CA LEU A 17 17.98 -14.08 -2.66
C LEU A 17 16.76 -13.20 -2.30
N ILE A 18 15.57 -13.79 -2.22
CA ILE A 18 14.33 -13.08 -1.89
C ILE A 18 14.42 -12.34 -0.54
N LYS A 19 15.13 -12.92 0.44
CA LYS A 19 15.33 -12.26 1.75
C LYS A 19 16.19 -10.99 1.68
N PHE A 20 17.08 -10.89 0.68
CA PHE A 20 17.97 -9.74 0.50
C PHE A 20 17.41 -8.68 -0.46
N ILE A 21 16.38 -9.01 -1.24
CA ILE A 21 15.75 -8.07 -2.18
C ILE A 21 15.34 -6.75 -1.51
N PRO A 22 14.72 -6.73 -0.30
CA PRO A 22 14.34 -5.48 0.36
C PRO A 22 15.51 -4.57 0.75
N ILE A 23 16.73 -5.11 0.81
CA ILE A 23 17.95 -4.35 1.10
C ILE A 23 18.28 -3.42 -0.09
N ALA A 24 17.88 -3.77 -1.30
CA ALA A 24 18.12 -2.95 -2.49
C ALA A 24 17.54 -1.53 -2.32
N GLY A 25 16.33 -1.41 -1.76
CA GLY A 25 15.73 -0.11 -1.47
C GLY A 25 16.55 0.73 -0.49
N ILE A 26 17.12 0.11 0.55
CA ILE A 26 17.99 0.80 1.51
C ILE A 26 19.28 1.26 0.82
N ILE A 27 19.86 0.43 -0.06
CA ILE A 27 21.05 0.79 -0.85
C ILE A 27 20.73 2.00 -1.74
N ILE A 28 19.61 1.98 -2.45
CA ILE A 28 19.16 3.11 -3.28
C ILE A 28 18.97 4.36 -2.42
N PHE A 29 18.35 4.23 -1.26
CA PHE A 29 18.15 5.36 -0.33
C PHE A 29 19.47 5.98 0.12
N ILE A 30 20.43 5.14 0.53
CA ILE A 30 21.78 5.60 0.94
C ILE A 30 22.51 6.23 -0.26
N TYR A 31 22.42 5.61 -1.44
CA TYR A 31 23.00 6.17 -2.66
C TYR A 31 22.46 7.58 -2.95
N LEU A 32 21.14 7.76 -2.88
CA LEU A 32 20.51 9.06 -3.09
C LEU A 32 20.95 10.10 -2.04
N LEU A 33 21.11 9.71 -0.77
CA LEU A 33 21.61 10.61 0.27
C LEU A 33 23.03 11.11 -0.03
N ILE A 34 23.89 10.24 -0.57
CA ILE A 34 25.28 10.59 -0.91
C ILE A 34 25.34 11.41 -2.19
N ASP A 35 24.62 11.00 -3.25
CA ASP A 35 24.63 11.61 -4.56
C ASP A 35 24.02 13.02 -4.55
N ILE A 36 22.91 13.22 -3.86
CA ILE A 36 22.25 14.52 -3.71
C ILE A 36 23.04 15.43 -2.75
N GLY A 37 23.67 14.84 -1.75
CA GLY A 37 24.39 15.54 -0.67
C GLY A 37 23.51 15.79 0.55
N ILE A 38 23.94 15.23 1.68
CA ILE A 38 23.19 15.28 2.96
C ILE A 38 22.95 16.73 3.39
N GLU A 39 23.93 17.61 3.22
CA GLU A 39 23.81 19.04 3.57
C GLU A 39 22.67 19.71 2.82
N LYS A 40 22.57 19.50 1.49
CA LYS A 40 21.50 20.06 0.66
C LYS A 40 20.12 19.54 1.07
N ILE A 41 20.04 18.27 1.48
CA ILE A 41 18.80 17.66 1.97
C ILE A 41 18.38 18.30 3.29
N ILE A 42 19.33 18.50 4.23
CA ILE A 42 19.07 19.15 5.52
C ILE A 42 18.65 20.60 5.30
N GLU A 43 19.35 21.35 4.45
CA GLU A 43 18.97 22.73 4.11
C GLU A 43 17.55 22.79 3.53
N ALA A 44 17.22 21.91 2.57
CA ALA A 44 15.88 21.83 2.01
C ALA A 44 14.85 21.48 3.09
N PHE A 45 15.11 20.54 3.97
CA PHE A 45 14.20 20.18 5.06
C PHE A 45 13.95 21.37 6.02
N LEU A 46 15.00 22.08 6.40
CA LEU A 46 14.91 23.23 7.31
C LEU A 46 14.25 24.45 6.66
N SER A 47 14.22 24.53 5.33
CA SER A 47 13.54 25.62 4.60
C SER A 47 12.03 25.51 4.57
N ILE A 48 11.43 24.37 4.99
CA ILE A 48 10.00 24.18 4.99
C ILE A 48 9.35 25.06 6.06
N PRO A 49 8.49 26.04 5.71
CA PRO A 49 7.74 26.78 6.70
C PRO A 49 6.82 25.84 7.51
N ILE A 50 6.92 25.91 8.83
CA ILE A 50 6.25 24.97 9.75
C ILE A 50 4.74 24.88 9.54
N ILE A 51 4.12 25.93 9.04
CA ILE A 51 2.68 25.97 8.75
C ILE A 51 2.27 24.87 7.74
N PHE A 52 3.11 24.60 6.72
CA PHE A 52 2.82 23.55 5.74
C PHE A 52 2.89 22.15 6.33
N LEU A 53 3.76 21.93 7.32
CA LEU A 53 3.80 20.67 8.05
C LEU A 53 2.51 20.48 8.88
N PHE A 54 2.02 21.52 9.53
CA PHE A 54 0.75 21.45 10.26
C PHE A 54 -0.44 21.18 9.33
N ILE A 55 -0.50 21.85 8.15
CA ILE A 55 -1.55 21.59 7.15
C ILE A 55 -1.44 20.14 6.65
N ALA A 56 -0.24 19.64 6.37
CA ALA A 56 -0.03 18.26 5.92
C ALA A 56 -0.47 17.25 7.00
N ILE A 57 -0.19 17.50 8.29
CA ILE A 57 -0.66 16.67 9.40
C ILE A 57 -2.18 16.71 9.51
N PHE A 58 -2.80 17.88 9.36
CA PHE A 58 -4.25 18.01 9.36
C PHE A 58 -4.91 17.21 8.24
N LEU A 59 -4.38 17.30 7.01
CA LEU A 59 -4.85 16.51 5.86
C LEU A 59 -4.64 15.00 6.09
N MET A 60 -3.52 14.60 6.73
CA MET A 60 -3.30 13.21 7.11
C MET A 60 -4.37 12.71 8.09
N ILE A 61 -4.76 13.50 9.08
CA ILE A 61 -5.83 13.12 10.02
C ILE A 61 -7.14 12.89 9.26
N ILE A 62 -7.53 13.80 8.36
CA ILE A 62 -8.73 13.65 7.52
C ILE A 62 -8.62 12.36 6.69
N ARG A 63 -7.47 12.10 6.07
CA ARG A 63 -7.21 10.91 5.27
C ARG A 63 -7.41 9.63 6.09
N VAL A 64 -6.86 9.55 7.30
CA VAL A 64 -6.98 8.38 8.17
C VAL A 64 -8.43 8.15 8.59
N ILE A 65 -9.18 9.20 8.88
CA ILE A 65 -10.62 9.12 9.18
C ILE A 65 -11.40 8.58 7.98
N LEU A 66 -11.17 9.12 6.78
CA LEU A 66 -11.81 8.66 5.54
C LEU A 66 -11.44 7.21 5.20
N SER A 67 -10.18 6.81 5.38
CA SER A 67 -9.74 5.43 5.19
C SER A 67 -10.45 4.48 6.15
N SER A 68 -10.62 4.89 7.40
CA SER A 68 -11.36 4.12 8.39
C SER A 68 -12.84 4.02 8.02
N LEU A 69 -13.44 5.09 7.52
CA LEU A 69 -14.82 5.12 7.05
C LEU A 69 -15.01 4.21 5.83
N LYS A 70 -14.08 4.22 4.86
CA LYS A 70 -14.06 3.31 3.71
C LYS A 70 -14.08 1.85 4.18
N TRP A 71 -13.15 1.47 5.04
CA TRP A 71 -13.06 0.09 5.52
C TRP A 71 -14.26 -0.33 6.37
N TRP A 72 -14.79 0.59 7.16
CA TRP A 72 -16.01 0.37 7.93
C TRP A 72 -17.25 0.14 7.02
N THR A 73 -17.39 0.91 5.93
CA THR A 73 -18.50 0.69 4.97
C THR A 73 -18.42 -0.69 4.31
N ILE A 74 -17.21 -1.17 3.96
CA ILE A 74 -17.00 -2.54 3.47
C ILE A 74 -17.45 -3.56 4.52
N SER A 75 -17.06 -3.34 5.78
CA SER A 75 -17.41 -4.24 6.89
C SER A 75 -18.91 -4.34 7.10
N ILE A 76 -19.64 -3.21 7.07
CA ILE A 76 -21.12 -3.20 7.17
C ILE A 76 -21.76 -3.98 6.02
N LYS A 77 -21.29 -3.75 4.78
CA LYS A 77 -21.82 -4.45 3.60
C LYS A 77 -21.63 -5.95 3.68
N GLN A 78 -20.57 -6.41 4.32
CA GLN A 78 -20.33 -7.81 4.62
C GLN A 78 -21.02 -8.29 5.91
N LYS A 79 -21.86 -7.47 6.54
CA LYS A 79 -22.55 -7.80 7.80
C LYS A 79 -21.56 -8.18 8.91
N ILE A 80 -20.46 -7.44 9.02
CA ILE A 80 -19.47 -7.57 10.09
C ILE A 80 -19.81 -6.54 11.16
N ASP A 81 -20.15 -7.01 12.37
CA ASP A 81 -20.43 -6.13 13.51
C ASP A 81 -19.11 -5.63 14.12
N ILE A 82 -18.69 -4.45 13.68
CA ILE A 82 -17.50 -3.77 14.19
C ILE A 82 -17.73 -2.25 14.17
N SER A 83 -17.36 -1.58 15.25
CA SER A 83 -17.49 -0.12 15.31
C SER A 83 -16.42 0.59 14.50
N LEU A 84 -16.75 1.77 13.97
CA LEU A 84 -15.81 2.63 13.23
C LEU A 84 -14.55 2.91 14.05
N PHE A 85 -14.68 3.14 15.37
CA PHE A 85 -13.52 3.41 16.22
C PHE A 85 -12.58 2.20 16.37
N LYS A 86 -13.10 0.97 16.34
CA LYS A 86 -12.25 -0.23 16.29
C LYS A 86 -11.51 -0.33 14.97
N ILE A 87 -12.18 -0.07 13.85
CA ILE A 87 -11.53 -0.04 12.53
C ILE A 87 -10.44 1.03 12.48
N PHE A 88 -10.70 2.23 12.98
CA PHE A 88 -9.70 3.29 13.08
C PHE A 88 -8.44 2.83 13.83
N LYS A 89 -8.57 2.16 14.98
CA LYS A 89 -7.43 1.60 15.71
C LYS A 89 -6.71 0.51 14.94
N ILE A 90 -7.46 -0.37 14.27
CA ILE A 90 -6.87 -1.45 13.44
C ILE A 90 -6.10 -0.85 12.28
N LEU A 91 -6.63 0.17 11.63
CA LEU A 91 -5.97 0.85 10.52
C LEU A 91 -4.63 1.49 10.96
N LEU A 92 -4.58 2.15 12.12
CA LEU A 92 -3.33 2.67 12.68
C LEU A 92 -2.29 1.56 12.91
N ILE A 93 -2.73 0.40 13.41
CA ILE A 93 -1.87 -0.77 13.58
C ILE A 93 -1.39 -1.29 12.21
N CYS A 94 -2.25 -1.29 11.19
CA CYS A 94 -1.86 -1.66 9.84
C CYS A 94 -0.77 -0.72 9.30
N PHE A 95 -0.87 0.59 9.48
CA PHE A 95 0.18 1.55 9.09
C PHE A 95 1.51 1.27 9.78
N PHE A 96 1.50 0.84 11.04
CA PHE A 96 2.74 0.43 11.73
C PHE A 96 3.41 -0.74 11.02
N TYR A 97 2.67 -1.82 10.79
CA TYR A 97 3.24 -3.00 10.13
C TYR A 97 3.59 -2.73 8.66
N GLU A 98 2.81 -1.93 7.96
CA GLU A 98 3.08 -1.50 6.58
C GLU A 98 4.42 -0.75 6.47
N SER A 99 4.71 0.12 7.43
CA SER A 99 5.94 0.93 7.43
C SER A 99 7.22 0.10 7.63
N ILE A 100 7.11 -1.09 8.24
CA ILE A 100 8.27 -1.96 8.55
C ILE A 100 8.35 -3.22 7.68
N THR A 101 7.41 -3.40 6.73
CA THR A 101 7.38 -4.58 5.86
C THR A 101 7.57 -4.22 4.39
N PRO A 102 8.22 -5.10 3.59
CA PRO A 102 8.32 -4.91 2.15
C PRO A 102 6.95 -4.95 1.47
N ALA A 103 6.80 -4.20 0.37
CA ALA A 103 5.58 -4.17 -0.45
C ALA A 103 4.28 -3.89 0.32
N SER A 104 4.38 -3.21 1.47
CA SER A 104 3.22 -2.89 2.33
C SER A 104 2.40 -4.12 2.77
N ILE A 105 2.98 -5.33 2.73
CA ILE A 105 2.29 -6.59 3.10
C ILE A 105 1.81 -6.56 4.55
N GLY A 106 2.44 -5.76 5.40
CA GLY A 106 2.04 -5.59 6.80
C GLY A 106 0.62 -5.10 7.00
N SER A 107 -0.01 -4.46 6.00
CA SER A 107 -1.43 -4.05 6.05
C SER A 107 -2.36 -5.24 6.27
N PHE A 108 -2.00 -6.45 5.79
CA PHE A 108 -2.79 -7.66 5.99
C PHE A 108 -2.87 -8.15 7.45
N ILE A 109 -2.13 -7.54 8.39
CA ILE A 109 -2.32 -7.80 9.84
C ILE A 109 -3.76 -7.46 10.27
N GLY A 110 -4.43 -6.60 9.53
CA GLY A 110 -5.84 -6.27 9.71
C GLY A 110 -6.76 -7.49 9.75
N ILE A 111 -6.45 -8.55 8.99
CA ILE A 111 -7.17 -9.83 8.98
C ILE A 111 -7.26 -10.40 10.40
N TYR A 112 -6.13 -10.43 11.10
CA TYR A 112 -6.08 -10.94 12.48
C TYR A 112 -6.92 -10.08 13.43
N TYR A 113 -6.80 -8.75 13.34
CA TYR A 113 -7.49 -7.85 14.26
C TYR A 113 -8.98 -7.78 14.00
N ILE A 114 -9.44 -7.76 12.75
CA ILE A 114 -10.87 -7.81 12.41
C ILE A 114 -11.49 -9.11 12.94
N LYS A 115 -10.85 -10.26 12.65
CA LYS A 115 -11.31 -11.54 13.18
C LYS A 115 -11.44 -11.53 14.70
N LYS A 116 -10.43 -11.00 15.41
CA LYS A 116 -10.37 -10.96 16.86
C LYS A 116 -11.46 -10.07 17.46
N GLU A 117 -11.69 -8.88 16.88
CA GLU A 117 -12.63 -7.88 17.39
C GLU A 117 -14.10 -8.19 17.05
N SER A 118 -14.36 -8.87 15.92
CA SER A 118 -15.72 -9.19 15.43
C SER A 118 -16.10 -10.65 15.63
N LYS A 119 -15.16 -11.52 16.07
CA LYS A 119 -15.37 -12.97 16.29
C LYS A 119 -15.87 -13.72 15.05
N ILE A 120 -15.51 -13.27 13.86
CA ILE A 120 -15.88 -13.89 12.56
C ILE A 120 -14.86 -14.96 12.13
N SER A 121 -15.16 -15.63 11.01
CA SER A 121 -14.26 -16.61 10.38
C SER A 121 -12.99 -15.95 9.83
N TRP A 122 -11.91 -16.72 9.65
CA TRP A 122 -10.70 -16.25 8.98
C TRP A 122 -10.96 -15.85 7.53
N GLN A 123 -11.81 -16.61 6.85
CA GLN A 123 -12.17 -16.40 5.45
C GLN A 123 -12.86 -15.04 5.27
N LYS A 124 -13.86 -14.76 6.08
CA LYS A 124 -14.59 -13.48 6.04
C LYS A 124 -13.69 -12.29 6.36
N SER A 125 -12.82 -12.44 7.36
CA SER A 125 -11.85 -11.40 7.71
C SER A 125 -10.82 -11.17 6.60
N PHE A 126 -10.37 -12.25 5.94
CA PHE A 126 -9.48 -12.17 4.80
C PHE A 126 -10.13 -11.43 3.63
N THR A 127 -11.35 -11.83 3.24
CA THR A 127 -12.11 -11.17 2.17
C THR A 127 -12.33 -9.69 2.45
N ASN A 128 -12.65 -9.33 3.70
CA ASN A 128 -12.84 -7.94 4.12
C ASN A 128 -11.57 -7.09 3.92
N SER A 129 -10.44 -7.57 4.45
CA SER A 129 -9.16 -6.86 4.31
C SER A 129 -8.64 -6.85 2.87
N LEU A 130 -8.87 -7.92 2.12
CA LEU A 130 -8.50 -8.00 0.71
C LEU A 130 -9.26 -6.97 -0.13
N LEU A 131 -10.56 -6.82 0.10
CA LEU A 131 -11.38 -5.83 -0.62
C LEU A 131 -10.93 -4.40 -0.31
N ASP A 132 -10.62 -4.09 0.94
CA ASP A 132 -10.11 -2.78 1.33
C ASP A 132 -8.82 -2.42 0.60
N ASN A 133 -7.84 -3.33 0.59
CA ASN A 133 -6.57 -3.15 -0.11
C ASN A 133 -6.75 -3.16 -1.65
N ALA A 134 -7.65 -3.98 -2.19
CA ALA A 134 -7.88 -4.06 -3.63
C ALA A 134 -8.48 -2.76 -4.18
N ILE A 135 -9.42 -2.14 -3.45
CA ILE A 135 -9.98 -0.84 -3.83
C ILE A 135 -8.88 0.22 -3.88
N ASP A 136 -8.03 0.31 -2.84
CA ASP A 136 -6.92 1.26 -2.82
C ASP A 136 -5.94 1.03 -3.96
N PHE A 137 -5.62 -0.23 -4.24
CA PHE A 137 -4.69 -0.58 -5.30
C PHE A 137 -5.24 -0.23 -6.71
N ILE A 138 -6.52 -0.52 -6.97
CA ILE A 138 -7.19 -0.17 -8.23
C ILE A 138 -7.21 1.36 -8.41
N ILE A 139 -7.55 2.11 -7.36
CA ILE A 139 -7.57 3.58 -7.43
C ILE A 139 -6.16 4.12 -7.69
N LEU A 140 -5.15 3.65 -6.96
CA LEU A 140 -3.77 4.08 -7.14
C LEU A 140 -3.26 3.80 -8.56
N MET A 141 -3.55 2.60 -9.09
CA MET A 141 -3.17 2.24 -10.47
C MET A 141 -3.87 3.14 -11.50
N LEU A 142 -5.16 3.44 -11.30
CA LEU A 142 -5.91 4.35 -12.17
C LEU A 142 -5.30 5.76 -12.16
N LEU A 143 -5.02 6.30 -10.97
CA LEU A 143 -4.44 7.62 -10.81
C LEU A 143 -3.01 7.70 -11.35
N GLY A 144 -2.19 6.66 -11.15
CA GLY A 144 -0.86 6.56 -11.73
C GLY A 144 -0.88 6.44 -13.27
N LEU A 145 -1.87 5.74 -13.82
CA LEU A 145 -2.07 5.65 -15.26
C LEU A 145 -2.40 7.03 -15.86
N ILE A 146 -3.29 7.80 -15.22
CA ILE A 146 -3.56 9.20 -15.61
C ILE A 146 -2.26 10.02 -15.51
N GLY A 147 -1.47 9.84 -14.46
CA GLY A 147 -0.18 10.52 -14.30
C GLY A 147 0.80 10.21 -15.42
N SER A 148 0.84 8.95 -15.88
CA SER A 148 1.72 8.54 -16.97
C SER A 148 1.36 9.16 -18.34
N LEU A 149 0.08 9.52 -18.55
CA LEU A 149 -0.33 10.30 -19.72
C LEU A 149 0.26 11.72 -19.72
N LEU A 150 0.42 12.33 -18.55
CA LEU A 150 0.97 13.69 -18.44
C LEU A 150 2.46 13.76 -18.78
N ILE A 151 3.18 12.64 -18.66
CA ILE A 151 4.60 12.50 -19.01
C ILE A 151 4.81 11.66 -20.27
N PHE A 152 3.75 11.35 -21.01
CA PHE A 152 3.79 10.43 -22.16
C PHE A 152 4.79 10.87 -23.25
N ASN A 153 4.90 12.17 -23.50
CA ASN A 153 5.85 12.71 -24.50
C ASN A 153 7.32 12.51 -24.11
N TYR A 154 7.60 12.28 -22.83
CA TYR A 154 8.97 12.05 -22.33
C TYR A 154 9.26 10.57 -22.14
N TYR A 155 8.29 9.81 -21.59
CA TYR A 155 8.45 8.41 -21.20
C TYR A 155 7.20 7.59 -21.55
N PRO A 156 6.93 7.33 -22.84
CA PRO A 156 5.77 6.55 -23.26
C PRO A 156 5.79 5.10 -22.69
N GLU A 157 6.98 4.57 -22.41
CA GLU A 157 7.16 3.21 -21.87
C GLU A 157 6.48 3.06 -20.50
N ILE A 158 6.48 4.11 -19.68
CA ILE A 158 5.84 4.10 -18.36
C ILE A 158 4.33 3.93 -18.54
N PHE A 159 3.71 4.62 -19.49
CA PHE A 159 2.29 4.47 -19.79
C PHE A 159 1.96 3.05 -20.25
N TYR A 160 2.70 2.52 -21.23
CA TYR A 160 2.42 1.17 -21.73
C TYR A 160 2.59 0.10 -20.66
N MET A 161 3.62 0.22 -19.83
CA MET A 161 3.85 -0.68 -18.70
C MET A 161 2.71 -0.62 -17.68
N LEU A 162 2.33 0.57 -17.23
CA LEU A 162 1.23 0.74 -16.25
C LEU A 162 -0.10 0.31 -16.85
N PHE A 163 -0.38 0.61 -18.12
CA PHE A 163 -1.58 0.19 -18.82
C PHE A 163 -1.69 -1.34 -18.89
N LEU A 164 -0.60 -2.01 -19.27
CA LEU A 164 -0.56 -3.47 -19.33
C LEU A 164 -0.84 -4.09 -17.94
N ILE A 165 -0.15 -3.59 -16.91
CA ILE A 165 -0.34 -4.07 -15.52
C ILE A 165 -1.78 -3.82 -15.08
N PHE A 166 -2.32 -2.62 -15.31
CA PHE A 166 -3.69 -2.27 -14.96
C PHE A 166 -4.71 -3.18 -15.65
N MET A 167 -4.53 -3.44 -16.95
CA MET A 167 -5.41 -4.35 -17.70
C MET A 167 -5.36 -5.77 -17.16
N ILE A 168 -4.17 -6.29 -16.82
CA ILE A 168 -4.01 -7.61 -16.21
C ILE A 168 -4.76 -7.66 -14.88
N ILE A 169 -4.62 -6.62 -14.04
CA ILE A 169 -5.28 -6.55 -12.73
C ILE A 169 -6.80 -6.52 -12.87
N ILE A 170 -7.33 -5.68 -13.77
CA ILE A 170 -8.78 -5.61 -14.02
C ILE A 170 -9.32 -6.93 -14.56
N ILE A 171 -8.64 -7.54 -15.54
CA ILE A 171 -9.04 -8.84 -16.09
C ILE A 171 -9.04 -9.90 -15.00
N LEU A 172 -7.98 -9.95 -14.18
CA LEU A 172 -7.87 -10.90 -13.07
C LEU A 172 -8.96 -10.66 -12.02
N PHE A 173 -9.21 -9.40 -11.66
CA PHE A 173 -10.26 -9.02 -10.71
C PHE A 173 -11.65 -9.45 -11.23
N LEU A 174 -12.00 -9.09 -12.46
CA LEU A 174 -13.29 -9.49 -13.09
C LEU A 174 -13.41 -11.01 -13.24
N PHE A 175 -12.30 -11.69 -13.50
CA PHE A 175 -12.26 -13.14 -13.59
C PHE A 175 -12.53 -13.79 -12.23
N LEU A 176 -11.88 -13.29 -11.17
CA LEU A 176 -12.01 -13.81 -9.81
C LEU A 176 -13.35 -13.46 -9.15
N MET A 177 -14.03 -12.39 -9.57
CA MET A 177 -15.36 -12.04 -9.06
C MET A 177 -16.44 -13.12 -9.32
N LYS A 178 -16.24 -14.02 -10.29
CA LYS A 178 -17.14 -15.13 -10.54
C LYS A 178 -16.63 -16.41 -9.88
N GLU A 179 -17.39 -16.93 -8.93
CA GLU A 179 -17.07 -18.14 -8.16
C GLU A 179 -16.57 -19.31 -9.03
N LYS A 180 -17.30 -19.66 -10.08
CA LYS A 180 -16.94 -20.76 -10.99
C LYS A 180 -15.56 -20.58 -11.63
N ARG A 181 -15.20 -19.34 -11.99
CA ARG A 181 -13.91 -19.00 -12.61
C ARG A 181 -12.79 -18.96 -11.59
N GLY A 182 -13.06 -18.36 -10.44
CA GLY A 182 -12.08 -18.31 -9.35
C GLY A 182 -11.76 -19.69 -8.80
N ASN A 183 -12.75 -20.54 -8.61
CA ASN A 183 -12.56 -21.94 -8.23
C ASN A 183 -11.75 -22.70 -9.28
N TRP A 184 -11.97 -22.46 -10.58
CA TRP A 184 -11.16 -23.05 -11.64
C TRP A 184 -9.69 -22.62 -11.55
N LEU A 185 -9.44 -21.31 -11.44
CA LEU A 185 -8.07 -20.77 -11.35
C LEU A 185 -7.35 -21.28 -10.08
N PHE A 186 -8.07 -21.29 -8.97
CA PHE A 186 -7.56 -21.79 -7.70
C PHE A 186 -7.16 -23.26 -7.80
N ASN A 187 -8.04 -24.10 -8.37
CA ASN A 187 -7.80 -25.52 -8.57
C ASN A 187 -6.63 -25.79 -9.52
N PHE A 188 -6.45 -24.93 -10.53
CA PHE A 188 -5.38 -25.07 -11.53
C PHE A 188 -4.01 -24.60 -11.01
N LEU A 189 -3.93 -23.42 -10.38
CA LEU A 189 -2.65 -22.80 -9.99
C LEU A 189 -2.24 -23.07 -8.54
N ILE A 190 -3.19 -22.99 -7.62
CA ILE A 190 -2.90 -22.92 -6.18
C ILE A 190 -3.03 -24.30 -5.52
N LYS A 191 -4.09 -25.01 -5.80
CA LYS A 191 -4.36 -26.32 -5.21
C LYS A 191 -3.23 -27.35 -5.41
N PRO A 192 -2.53 -27.41 -6.56
CA PRO A 192 -1.40 -28.31 -6.74
C PRO A 192 -0.21 -28.03 -5.81
N LEU A 193 -0.07 -26.79 -5.31
CA LEU A 193 1.01 -26.40 -4.41
C LEU A 193 0.84 -26.94 -2.99
N PHE A 194 -0.37 -27.42 -2.64
CA PHE A 194 -0.68 -27.94 -1.31
C PHE A 194 -0.69 -29.46 -1.25
N PRO A 195 -0.29 -30.05 -0.09
CA PRO A 195 -0.38 -31.48 0.16
C PRO A 195 -1.82 -31.99 0.04
N LEU A 196 -1.99 -33.22 -0.46
CA LEU A 196 -3.31 -33.86 -0.67
C LEU A 196 -4.20 -33.82 0.57
N LYS A 197 -3.60 -34.02 1.77
CA LYS A 197 -4.32 -34.10 3.06
C LYS A 197 -5.10 -32.83 3.45
N ILE A 198 -4.76 -31.65 2.88
CA ILE A 198 -5.38 -30.38 3.24
C ILE A 198 -6.23 -29.79 2.11
N ARG A 199 -6.24 -30.41 0.93
CA ARG A 199 -6.95 -29.89 -0.27
C ARG A 199 -8.44 -29.72 -0.05
N ASP A 200 -9.10 -30.65 0.62
CA ASP A 200 -10.55 -30.58 0.91
C ASP A 200 -10.88 -29.44 1.87
N LYS A 201 -9.99 -29.16 2.85
CA LYS A 201 -10.16 -28.02 3.76
C LYS A 201 -10.01 -26.68 3.00
N ILE A 202 -9.13 -26.66 2.02
CA ILE A 202 -8.88 -25.48 1.19
C ILE A 202 -10.06 -25.23 0.26
N ASP A 203 -10.60 -26.27 -0.39
CA ASP A 203 -11.79 -26.13 -1.26
C ASP A 203 -12.95 -25.51 -0.50
N LYS A 204 -13.26 -26.03 0.70
CA LYS A 204 -14.28 -25.47 1.58
C LYS A 204 -13.99 -24.02 2.00
N SER A 205 -12.72 -23.68 2.21
CA SER A 205 -12.34 -22.32 2.55
C SER A 205 -12.52 -21.36 1.38
N VAL A 206 -12.26 -21.78 0.15
CA VAL A 206 -12.47 -20.97 -1.06
C VAL A 206 -13.97 -20.75 -1.31
N GLU A 207 -14.81 -21.78 -1.14
CA GLU A 207 -16.26 -21.67 -1.24
C GLU A 207 -16.79 -20.61 -0.25
N LEU A 208 -16.37 -20.67 1.02
CA LEU A 208 -16.73 -19.68 2.04
C LEU A 208 -16.23 -18.25 1.73
N LEU A 209 -15.14 -18.08 0.97
CA LEU A 209 -14.70 -16.77 0.53
C LEU A 209 -15.70 -16.13 -0.44
N TYR A 210 -16.27 -16.93 -1.34
CA TYR A 210 -17.25 -16.44 -2.32
C TYR A 210 -18.63 -16.12 -1.72
N GLU A 211 -19.05 -16.83 -0.68
CA GLU A 211 -20.30 -16.53 0.04
C GLU A 211 -20.26 -15.13 0.69
N ASP A 212 -19.08 -14.66 1.09
CA ASP A 212 -18.88 -13.38 1.77
C ASP A 212 -18.49 -12.23 0.84
N LEU A 213 -18.41 -12.46 -0.49
CA LEU A 213 -18.10 -11.39 -1.44
C LEU A 213 -19.30 -10.43 -1.59
N PRO A 214 -19.09 -9.12 -1.43
CA PRO A 214 -20.14 -8.13 -1.65
C PRO A 214 -20.49 -8.03 -3.14
N THR A 215 -21.69 -7.55 -3.43
CA THR A 215 -22.11 -7.25 -4.80
C THR A 215 -21.34 -6.04 -5.34
N PHE A 216 -21.34 -5.87 -6.66
CA PHE A 216 -20.71 -4.70 -7.28
C PHE A 216 -21.29 -3.38 -6.75
N GLN A 217 -22.58 -3.32 -6.47
CA GLN A 217 -23.26 -2.14 -5.92
C GLN A 217 -22.74 -1.79 -4.50
N ASP A 218 -22.37 -2.79 -3.72
CA ASP A 218 -21.84 -2.59 -2.38
C ASP A 218 -20.43 -1.98 -2.36
N ILE A 219 -19.69 -2.12 -3.46
CA ILE A 219 -18.33 -1.61 -3.62
C ILE A 219 -18.32 -0.14 -4.07
N ILE A 220 -19.40 0.36 -4.68
CA ILE A 220 -19.46 1.72 -5.24
C ILE A 220 -19.15 2.79 -4.17
N LEU A 221 -19.83 2.75 -3.03
CA LEU A 221 -19.62 3.74 -1.97
C LEU A 221 -18.20 3.67 -1.38
N PRO A 222 -17.66 2.50 -1.00
CA PRO A 222 -16.25 2.37 -0.59
C PRO A 222 -15.26 2.89 -1.64
N PHE A 223 -15.52 2.68 -2.92
CA PHE A 223 -14.68 3.16 -4.01
C PHE A 223 -14.62 4.70 -4.04
N PHE A 224 -15.75 5.39 -3.96
CA PHE A 224 -15.76 6.86 -3.96
C PHE A 224 -15.15 7.45 -2.68
N ILE A 225 -15.35 6.81 -1.51
CA ILE A 225 -14.65 7.21 -0.29
C ILE A 225 -13.14 6.99 -0.49
N GLY A 226 -12.72 5.87 -1.05
CA GLY A 226 -11.32 5.59 -1.37
C GLY A 226 -10.72 6.61 -2.33
N LEU A 227 -11.46 7.03 -3.37
CA LEU A 227 -11.02 8.09 -4.27
C LEU A 227 -10.78 9.40 -3.51
N SER A 228 -11.68 9.75 -2.57
CA SER A 228 -11.51 10.92 -1.71
C SER A 228 -10.28 10.80 -0.80
N VAL A 229 -9.98 9.60 -0.28
CA VAL A 229 -8.76 9.31 0.49
C VAL A 229 -7.51 9.62 -0.32
N TRP A 230 -7.46 9.18 -1.58
CA TRP A 230 -6.31 9.43 -2.47
C TRP A 230 -6.20 10.89 -2.87
N ILE A 231 -7.32 11.59 -3.13
CA ILE A 231 -7.31 13.03 -3.40
C ILE A 231 -6.73 13.81 -2.20
N ILE A 232 -7.19 13.52 -0.99
CA ILE A 232 -6.67 14.16 0.23
C ILE A 232 -5.18 13.85 0.43
N PHE A 233 -4.75 12.61 0.13
CA PHE A 233 -3.33 12.27 0.17
C PHE A 233 -2.50 13.05 -0.85
N GLY A 234 -3.00 13.19 -2.08
CA GLY A 234 -2.35 14.03 -3.10
C GLY A 234 -2.24 15.49 -2.66
N LEU A 235 -3.29 16.04 -2.06
CA LEU A 235 -3.28 17.41 -1.51
C LEU A 235 -2.29 17.55 -0.35
N GLN A 236 -2.17 16.54 0.52
CA GLN A 236 -1.18 16.50 1.60
C GLN A 236 0.24 16.59 1.05
N VAL A 237 0.56 15.83 0.02
CA VAL A 237 1.88 15.84 -0.62
C VAL A 237 2.13 17.15 -1.34
N TYR A 238 1.15 17.65 -2.09
CA TYR A 238 1.25 18.93 -2.78
C TYR A 238 1.45 20.09 -1.81
N THR A 239 0.87 20.05 -0.62
CA THR A 239 1.08 21.06 0.42
C THR A 239 2.57 21.20 0.77
N ILE A 240 3.29 20.08 0.85
CA ILE A 240 4.74 20.09 1.09
C ILE A 240 5.50 20.61 -0.15
N ALA A 241 5.10 20.18 -1.36
CA ALA A 241 5.70 20.66 -2.60
C ALA A 241 5.50 22.18 -2.80
N TYR A 242 4.33 22.68 -2.44
CA TYR A 242 4.00 24.11 -2.51
C TYR A 242 4.90 24.95 -1.58
N ALA A 243 5.30 24.42 -0.41
CA ALA A 243 6.24 25.08 0.48
C ALA A 243 7.59 25.40 -0.18
N PHE A 244 7.99 24.61 -1.19
CA PHE A 244 9.20 24.84 -2.00
C PHE A 244 8.96 25.66 -3.27
N SER A 245 7.78 26.25 -3.44
CA SER A 245 7.41 26.99 -4.65
C SER A 245 7.60 26.18 -5.93
N VAL A 246 7.32 24.86 -5.87
CA VAL A 246 7.42 23.97 -7.05
C VAL A 246 6.41 24.45 -8.10
N ASN A 247 6.92 24.89 -9.25
CA ASN A 247 6.11 25.46 -10.33
C ASN A 247 5.58 24.36 -11.28
N ILE A 248 4.80 23.43 -10.73
CA ILE A 248 4.08 22.39 -11.46
C ILE A 248 2.60 22.50 -11.11
N PRO A 249 1.68 22.44 -12.10
CA PRO A 249 0.25 22.42 -11.82
C PRO A 249 -0.11 21.32 -10.82
N ILE A 250 -0.95 21.66 -9.82
CA ILE A 250 -1.31 20.75 -8.72
C ILE A 250 -1.74 19.35 -9.20
N ILE A 251 -2.57 19.30 -10.23
CA ILE A 251 -3.08 18.05 -10.79
C ILE A 251 -1.93 17.23 -11.36
N SER A 252 -1.05 17.85 -12.16
CA SER A 252 0.10 17.17 -12.76
C SER A 252 1.06 16.63 -11.70
N PHE A 253 1.37 17.44 -10.68
CA PHE A 253 2.25 17.04 -9.59
C PHE A 253 1.68 15.81 -8.84
N ILE A 254 0.41 15.87 -8.44
CA ILE A 254 -0.25 14.81 -7.68
C ILE A 254 -0.25 13.49 -8.47
N PHE A 255 -0.62 13.52 -9.74
CA PHE A 255 -0.67 12.31 -10.56
C PHE A 255 0.72 11.72 -10.86
N ILE A 256 1.75 12.57 -11.07
CA ILE A 256 3.14 12.11 -11.20
C ILE A 256 3.62 11.47 -9.89
N TYR A 257 3.27 12.04 -8.76
CA TYR A 257 3.60 11.46 -7.46
C TYR A 257 3.04 10.04 -7.30
N TYR A 258 1.84 9.76 -7.80
CA TYR A 258 1.26 8.42 -7.73
C TYR A 258 2.05 7.37 -8.53
N ILE A 259 2.73 7.75 -9.61
CA ILE A 259 3.64 6.84 -10.31
C ILE A 259 4.78 6.40 -9.38
N SER A 260 5.35 7.33 -8.61
CA SER A 260 6.41 7.00 -7.65
C SER A 260 5.91 6.09 -6.51
N LEU A 261 4.66 6.26 -6.07
CA LEU A 261 4.05 5.36 -5.09
C LEU A 261 3.89 3.94 -5.62
N ILE A 262 3.43 3.77 -6.88
CA ILE A 262 3.32 2.46 -7.52
C ILE A 262 4.70 1.78 -7.56
N ALA A 263 5.75 2.51 -7.93
CA ALA A 263 7.11 1.99 -7.90
C ALA A 263 7.54 1.57 -6.47
N GLY A 264 7.14 2.33 -5.45
CA GLY A 264 7.39 2.00 -4.05
C GLY A 264 6.71 0.72 -3.55
N LEU A 265 5.65 0.24 -4.23
CA LEU A 265 5.01 -1.04 -3.92
C LEU A 265 5.80 -2.26 -4.41
N LEU A 266 6.83 -2.08 -5.22
CA LEU A 266 7.70 -3.18 -5.61
C LEU A 266 8.37 -3.79 -4.37
N PRO A 267 8.45 -5.14 -4.27
CA PRO A 267 8.97 -5.83 -3.08
C PRO A 267 10.51 -5.73 -2.96
N ILE A 268 11.11 -4.68 -3.49
CA ILE A 268 12.55 -4.40 -3.48
C ILE A 268 12.96 -3.38 -2.41
N SER A 269 11.99 -2.86 -1.64
CA SER A 269 12.23 -1.90 -0.57
C SER A 269 11.29 -2.12 0.61
N VAL A 270 11.69 -1.66 1.79
CA VAL A 270 10.86 -1.64 3.00
C VAL A 270 10.08 -0.32 3.01
N GLY A 271 8.76 -0.39 3.08
CA GLY A 271 7.90 0.81 3.07
C GLY A 271 8.07 1.71 1.85
N GLY A 272 8.62 1.20 0.74
CA GLY A 272 8.89 1.99 -0.47
C GLY A 272 10.13 2.88 -0.41
N LEU A 273 10.89 2.88 0.70
CA LEU A 273 12.06 3.74 0.90
C LEU A 273 13.13 3.51 -0.19
N GLY A 274 13.68 4.59 -0.69
CA GLY A 274 14.69 4.62 -1.75
C GLY A 274 14.09 4.55 -3.14
N VAL A 275 13.22 3.58 -3.40
CA VAL A 275 12.61 3.39 -4.73
C VAL A 275 11.64 4.52 -5.07
N ARG A 276 10.74 4.84 -4.15
CA ARG A 276 9.78 5.94 -4.32
C ARG A 276 10.50 7.27 -4.48
N GLU A 277 11.48 7.57 -3.62
CA GLU A 277 12.28 8.79 -3.67
C GLU A 277 13.03 8.88 -5.00
N GLY A 278 13.69 7.81 -5.43
CA GLY A 278 14.46 7.78 -6.67
C GLY A 278 13.60 7.98 -7.92
N VAL A 279 12.43 7.30 -7.98
CA VAL A 279 11.50 7.47 -9.10
C VAL A 279 10.92 8.89 -9.12
N LEU A 280 10.57 9.46 -7.95
CA LEU A 280 10.06 10.83 -7.92
C LEU A 280 11.12 11.85 -8.33
N VAL A 281 12.37 11.71 -7.87
CA VAL A 281 13.49 12.56 -8.28
C VAL A 281 13.66 12.48 -9.80
N PHE A 282 13.70 11.28 -10.37
CA PHE A 282 13.80 11.07 -11.80
C PHE A 282 12.69 11.76 -12.59
N LEU A 283 11.44 11.61 -12.14
CA LEU A 283 10.28 12.18 -12.84
C LEU A 283 10.21 13.70 -12.74
N LEU A 284 10.53 14.29 -11.59
CA LEU A 284 10.42 15.73 -11.39
C LEU A 284 11.63 16.51 -11.94
N LEU A 285 12.74 15.84 -12.28
CA LEU A 285 13.85 16.44 -13.01
C LEU A 285 13.42 17.01 -14.36
N ILE A 286 12.44 16.40 -15.03
CA ILE A 286 11.89 16.90 -16.32
C ILE A 286 11.32 18.32 -16.17
N PHE A 287 10.80 18.62 -14.97
CA PHE A 287 10.20 19.91 -14.64
C PHE A 287 11.20 20.86 -13.95
N GLY A 288 12.50 20.50 -13.92
CA GLY A 288 13.54 21.32 -13.32
C GLY A 288 13.50 21.42 -11.79
N VAL A 289 12.77 20.52 -11.11
CA VAL A 289 12.74 20.52 -9.64
C VAL A 289 14.06 19.94 -9.10
N PRO A 290 14.74 20.64 -8.18
CA PRO A 290 16.01 20.16 -7.63
C PRO A 290 15.88 18.79 -6.94
N PRO A 291 16.83 17.87 -7.10
CA PRO A 291 16.79 16.54 -6.47
C PRO A 291 16.62 16.57 -4.94
N ALA A 292 17.31 17.48 -4.25
CA ALA A 292 17.20 17.63 -2.80
C ALA A 292 15.77 18.01 -2.36
N THR A 293 15.16 18.96 -3.04
CA THR A 293 13.77 19.38 -2.82
C THR A 293 12.81 18.21 -3.03
N THR A 294 12.96 17.51 -4.16
CA THR A 294 12.10 16.35 -4.49
C THR A 294 12.23 15.23 -3.47
N PHE A 295 13.45 14.93 -3.07
CA PHE A 295 13.74 13.91 -2.06
C PHE A 295 13.07 14.25 -0.72
N VAL A 296 13.18 15.50 -0.27
CA VAL A 296 12.56 15.99 0.96
C VAL A 296 11.03 15.95 0.88
N ILE A 297 10.44 16.35 -0.25
CA ILE A 297 8.99 16.25 -0.47
C ILE A 297 8.52 14.79 -0.30
N SER A 298 9.20 13.84 -0.93
CA SER A 298 8.84 12.43 -0.82
C SER A 298 9.00 11.89 0.59
N LEU A 299 10.13 12.19 1.22
CA LEU A 299 10.44 11.72 2.57
C LEU A 299 9.48 12.29 3.63
N CYS A 300 9.24 13.62 3.63
CA CYS A 300 8.29 14.26 4.53
C CYS A 300 6.87 13.72 4.35
N SER A 301 6.45 13.52 3.10
CA SER A 301 5.13 12.97 2.79
C SER A 301 4.97 11.57 3.36
N HIS A 302 6.02 10.74 3.30
CA HIS A 302 6.00 9.40 3.88
C HIS A 302 6.02 9.42 5.41
N ILE A 303 6.85 10.25 6.00
CA ILE A 303 6.90 10.40 7.46
C ILE A 303 5.54 10.82 7.99
N ILE A 304 4.95 11.89 7.44
CA ILE A 304 3.65 12.41 7.89
C ILE A 304 2.54 11.43 7.51
N GLY A 305 2.56 10.91 6.28
CA GLY A 305 1.47 10.11 5.76
C GLY A 305 1.38 8.70 6.33
N ASN A 306 2.49 8.03 6.57
CA ASN A 306 2.52 6.60 6.91
C ASN A 306 3.22 6.32 8.24
N ILE A 307 4.44 6.86 8.44
CA ILE A 307 5.22 6.56 9.65
C ILE A 307 4.56 7.16 10.89
N PHE A 308 4.08 8.40 10.82
CA PHE A 308 3.48 9.05 11.97
C PHE A 308 2.18 8.36 12.45
N PRO A 309 1.17 8.07 11.59
CA PRO A 309 0.03 7.26 12.02
C PRO A 309 0.42 5.84 12.43
N GLY A 310 1.43 5.25 11.78
CA GLY A 310 2.00 3.96 12.18
C GLY A 310 2.63 3.99 13.57
N PHE A 311 3.34 5.04 13.92
CA PHE A 311 3.89 5.22 15.27
C PHE A 311 2.79 5.22 16.33
N ILE A 312 1.69 5.94 16.08
CA ILE A 312 0.52 5.90 16.97
C ILE A 312 -0.04 4.47 17.07
N GLY A 313 -0.11 3.74 15.97
CA GLY A 313 -0.52 2.33 15.93
C GLY A 313 0.38 1.43 16.77
N GLY A 314 1.70 1.63 16.70
CA GLY A 314 2.70 0.94 17.53
C GLY A 314 2.50 1.18 19.03
N LEU A 315 2.22 2.43 19.43
CA LEU A 315 1.90 2.76 20.82
C LEU A 315 0.63 2.07 21.33
N LEU A 316 -0.39 1.94 20.46
CA LEU A 316 -1.61 1.20 20.79
C LEU A 316 -1.33 -0.30 21.05
N LEU A 317 -0.40 -0.90 20.31
CA LEU A 317 0.03 -2.30 20.51
C LEU A 317 0.69 -2.50 21.87
N ILE A 318 1.65 -1.65 22.22
CA ILE A 318 2.38 -1.71 23.50
C ILE A 318 1.38 -1.60 24.66
N ARG A 319 0.44 -0.65 24.60
CA ARG A 319 -0.57 -0.45 25.66
C ARG A 319 -1.49 -1.66 25.84
N LYS A 320 -1.86 -2.33 24.74
CA LYS A 320 -2.71 -3.52 24.77
C LYS A 320 -1.99 -4.73 25.41
N THR A 321 -0.70 -4.88 25.13
CA THR A 321 0.13 -5.95 25.73
C THR A 321 0.31 -5.73 27.24
N TYR A 322 0.50 -4.49 27.68
CA TYR A 322 0.65 -4.17 29.09
C TYR A 322 -0.62 -4.43 29.91
N SER A 323 -1.81 -4.19 29.33
CA SER A 323 -3.09 -4.44 29.99
C SER A 323 -3.40 -5.92 30.17
N ILE A 324 -2.94 -6.78 29.25
CA ILE A 324 -3.14 -8.25 29.35
C ILE A 324 -2.19 -8.85 30.40
N GLY A 325 -0.95 -8.36 30.50
CA GLY A 325 0.00 -8.81 31.53
C GLY A 325 -0.45 -8.46 32.96
N LYS A 326 -1.20 -7.37 33.14
CA LYS A 326 -1.70 -6.91 34.45
C LYS A 326 -2.94 -7.67 34.93
N ASN A 327 -3.70 -8.28 34.02
CA ASN A 327 -4.88 -9.09 34.34
C ASN A 327 -4.56 -10.59 34.58
N ASN A 328 -3.30 -10.98 34.37
CA ASN A 328 -2.80 -12.34 34.60
C ASN A 328 -1.84 -12.42 35.81
N LEU A 329 -1.68 -11.33 36.57
CA LEU A 329 -1.01 -11.23 37.87
C LEU A 329 -2.05 -10.95 38.95
#